data_24656d9df9027d818439d659eab40011
#
_entry.id   24656d9df9027d818439d659eab40011
#
_cell.length_a   1.000
_cell.length_b   1.000
_cell.length_c   1.000
_cell.angle_alpha   90.00
_cell.angle_beta   90.00
_cell.angle_gamma   90.00
#
_symmetry.space_group_name_H-M   'P 1'
#
loop_
_entity.id
_entity.type
_entity.pdbx_description
1 polymer ?
#
loop_
_entity_poly.entity_id
_entity_poly.type
_entity_poly.pdbx_seq_one_letter_code
_entity_poly.pdbx_strand_id
1 'polypeptide(L)'
;EETEAAEETAEPAEETAAEPETLAFTDSLEREVELPRDITRIAPSGAVATMILAAIAPECMVTVNATPSESQMAFLPANLASLPETGQMYGSKANLNLETLLAADPQVVIDLGDKKGDMTEYLNALQDQIGIPVIFIEADLAHMAEAFRMLGNLLSGKTDRGQELADLVDRTTTMAAENSAKITDDMRLRAMYTTGEDGLGTNAAGSIQAQVLDMVGVENAVVVEDVSNKGGGNVISLEQLYNFDPDVILFADGSIYDTVTDDSAWSQLAAISTGK
;
A
#
# COMPACT_ATOMS: atom_id res chain seq x y z
N GLU A 1 -82.66 -5.81 -20.29
CA GLU A 1 -81.51 -4.90 -20.16
C GLU A 1 -80.40 -5.67 -19.46
N GLU A 2 -79.50 -6.20 -20.26
CA GLU A 2 -78.28 -6.94 -19.84
C GLU A 2 -77.24 -5.89 -19.47
N THR A 3 -76.69 -6.01 -18.27
CA THR A 3 -75.55 -5.22 -17.83
C THR A 3 -74.31 -6.11 -17.97
N GLU A 4 -73.49 -5.82 -18.92
CA GLU A 4 -72.19 -6.43 -19.23
C GLU A 4 -71.19 -5.95 -18.15
N ALA A 5 -70.67 -6.91 -17.37
CA ALA A 5 -69.60 -6.67 -16.41
C ALA A 5 -68.25 -6.76 -17.15
N ALA A 6 -67.50 -5.65 -17.13
CA ALA A 6 -66.13 -5.64 -17.63
C ALA A 6 -65.20 -6.37 -16.67
N GLU A 7 -64.56 -7.44 -17.16
CA GLU A 7 -63.42 -8.09 -16.51
C GLU A 7 -62.15 -7.23 -16.65
N GLU A 8 -61.75 -6.65 -15.54
CA GLU A 8 -60.46 -5.96 -15.40
C GLU A 8 -59.34 -7.01 -15.26
N THR A 9 -58.62 -7.25 -16.34
CA THR A 9 -57.41 -8.10 -16.34
C THR A 9 -56.31 -7.36 -15.60
N ALA A 10 -56.04 -7.77 -14.38
CA ALA A 10 -54.83 -7.36 -13.64
C ALA A 10 -53.59 -7.96 -14.32
N GLU A 11 -52.67 -7.12 -14.84
CA GLU A 11 -51.32 -7.50 -15.25
C GLU A 11 -50.57 -8.02 -14.03
N PRO A 12 -49.80 -9.14 -14.14
CA PRO A 12 -48.94 -9.60 -13.06
C PRO A 12 -47.85 -8.57 -12.84
N ALA A 13 -47.74 -8.05 -11.63
CA ALA A 13 -46.59 -7.27 -11.19
C ALA A 13 -45.32 -8.10 -11.39
N GLU A 14 -44.36 -7.63 -12.18
CA GLU A 14 -43.01 -8.18 -12.25
C GLU A 14 -42.42 -8.14 -10.85
N GLU A 15 -42.25 -9.30 -10.27
CA GLU A 15 -41.52 -9.52 -9.03
C GLU A 15 -40.05 -9.22 -9.36
N THR A 16 -39.60 -8.01 -9.06
CA THR A 16 -38.18 -7.65 -9.13
C THR A 16 -37.44 -8.58 -8.19
N ALA A 17 -36.72 -9.55 -8.75
CA ALA A 17 -35.84 -10.43 -8.00
C ALA A 17 -34.90 -9.57 -7.14
N ALA A 18 -34.92 -9.77 -5.82
CA ALA A 18 -34.01 -9.10 -4.91
C ALA A 18 -32.56 -9.40 -5.37
N GLU A 19 -31.78 -8.34 -5.50
CA GLU A 19 -30.36 -8.51 -5.83
C GLU A 19 -29.70 -9.43 -4.77
N PRO A 20 -28.76 -10.32 -5.18
CA PRO A 20 -28.09 -11.20 -4.24
C PRO A 20 -27.35 -10.37 -3.17
N GLU A 21 -27.38 -10.82 -1.93
CA GLU A 21 -26.72 -10.16 -0.78
C GLU A 21 -25.19 -10.20 -0.88
N THR A 22 -24.63 -11.07 -1.73
CA THR A 22 -23.19 -11.23 -1.98
C THR A 22 -22.86 -11.00 -3.44
N LEU A 23 -21.58 -10.69 -3.69
CA LEU A 23 -21.00 -10.60 -5.02
C LEU A 23 -19.70 -11.44 -5.09
N ALA A 24 -19.43 -12.04 -6.24
CA ALA A 24 -18.14 -12.68 -6.51
C ALA A 24 -17.12 -11.60 -6.91
N PHE A 25 -15.98 -11.58 -6.22
CA PHE A 25 -14.87 -10.67 -6.48
C PHE A 25 -13.62 -11.47 -6.85
N THR A 26 -13.03 -11.17 -7.99
CA THR A 26 -11.74 -11.74 -8.39
C THR A 26 -10.64 -10.80 -7.91
N ASP A 27 -9.81 -11.26 -7.00
CA ASP A 27 -8.70 -10.48 -6.45
C ASP A 27 -7.44 -10.52 -7.34
N SER A 28 -6.40 -9.78 -6.98
CA SER A 28 -5.16 -9.71 -7.78
C SER A 28 -4.33 -11.01 -7.77
N LEU A 29 -4.70 -12.01 -6.96
CA LEU A 29 -4.15 -13.37 -7.00
C LEU A 29 -5.01 -14.35 -7.84
N GLU A 30 -5.98 -13.82 -8.58
CA GLU A 30 -6.93 -14.61 -9.39
C GLU A 30 -7.82 -15.54 -8.54
N ARG A 31 -8.01 -15.23 -7.24
CA ARG A 31 -8.94 -15.96 -6.37
C ARG A 31 -10.35 -15.38 -6.51
N GLU A 32 -11.34 -16.23 -6.60
CA GLU A 32 -12.75 -15.83 -6.50
C GLU A 32 -13.15 -15.85 -5.02
N VAL A 33 -13.51 -14.69 -4.48
CA VAL A 33 -13.92 -14.51 -3.08
C VAL A 33 -15.34 -13.96 -3.04
N GLU A 34 -16.23 -14.62 -2.31
CA GLU A 34 -17.57 -14.08 -2.06
C GLU A 34 -17.50 -12.95 -1.03
N LEU A 35 -17.99 -11.78 -1.40
CA LEU A 35 -18.01 -10.59 -0.55
C LEU A 35 -19.44 -10.10 -0.34
N PRO A 36 -19.76 -9.47 0.81
CA PRO A 36 -20.99 -8.70 0.96
C PRO A 36 -21.09 -7.62 -0.13
N ARG A 37 -22.30 -7.38 -0.64
CA ARG A 37 -22.52 -6.34 -1.66
C ARG A 37 -22.25 -4.93 -1.12
N ASP A 38 -22.67 -4.66 0.12
CA ASP A 38 -22.48 -3.38 0.79
C ASP A 38 -21.37 -3.45 1.83
N ILE A 39 -20.15 -3.10 1.43
CA ILE A 39 -18.97 -3.11 2.29
C ILE A 39 -18.79 -1.73 2.93
N THR A 40 -19.00 -1.67 4.24
CA THR A 40 -18.86 -0.48 5.08
C THR A 40 -17.96 -0.70 6.30
N ARG A 41 -17.46 -1.93 6.50
CA ARG A 41 -16.60 -2.32 7.63
C ARG A 41 -15.41 -3.11 7.11
N ILE A 42 -14.23 -2.50 7.10
CA ILE A 42 -13.01 -3.08 6.53
C ILE A 42 -11.89 -3.10 7.57
N ALA A 43 -11.04 -4.12 7.48
CA ALA A 43 -9.83 -4.21 8.27
C ALA A 43 -8.59 -4.30 7.35
N PRO A 44 -7.51 -3.52 7.63
CA PRO A 44 -6.27 -3.59 6.88
C PRO A 44 -5.41 -4.78 7.31
N SER A 45 -4.63 -5.34 6.38
CA SER A 45 -3.64 -6.39 6.65
C SER A 45 -2.36 -5.90 7.35
N GLY A 46 -2.06 -4.60 7.25
CA GLY A 46 -0.83 -4.01 7.75
C GLY A 46 -0.68 -2.54 7.40
N ALA A 47 0.55 -2.02 7.51
CA ALA A 47 0.81 -0.58 7.38
C ALA A 47 0.47 -0.01 6.00
N VAL A 48 0.83 -0.70 4.92
CA VAL A 48 0.52 -0.26 3.54
C VAL A 48 -0.98 -0.23 3.31
N ALA A 49 -1.67 -1.30 3.69
CA ALA A 49 -3.13 -1.37 3.60
C ALA A 49 -3.80 -0.27 4.44
N THR A 50 -3.31 -0.01 5.67
CA THR A 50 -3.83 1.08 6.52
C THR A 50 -3.73 2.43 5.82
N MET A 51 -2.59 2.76 5.20
CA MET A 51 -2.41 4.04 4.50
C MET A 51 -3.34 4.19 3.29
N ILE A 52 -3.43 3.15 2.46
CA ILE A 52 -4.25 3.19 1.25
C ILE A 52 -5.75 3.28 1.61
N LEU A 53 -6.20 2.46 2.55
CA LEU A 53 -7.60 2.46 3.00
C LEU A 53 -7.98 3.77 3.72
N ALA A 54 -7.05 4.35 4.49
CA ALA A 54 -7.26 5.67 5.11
C ALA A 54 -7.41 6.80 4.09
N ALA A 55 -6.80 6.68 2.91
CA ALA A 55 -6.95 7.67 1.83
C ALA A 55 -8.29 7.58 1.11
N ILE A 56 -8.87 6.38 0.97
CA ILE A 56 -10.10 6.18 0.20
C ILE A 56 -11.36 6.08 1.06
N ALA A 57 -11.32 5.38 2.19
CA ALA A 57 -12.51 5.07 3.01
C ALA A 57 -12.18 4.98 4.52
N PRO A 58 -11.62 6.03 5.15
CA PRO A 58 -11.24 6.00 6.55
C PRO A 58 -12.43 5.73 7.50
N GLU A 59 -13.63 6.14 7.13
CA GLU A 59 -14.85 5.92 7.90
C GLU A 59 -15.33 4.46 7.86
N CYS A 60 -14.91 3.68 6.89
CA CYS A 60 -15.21 2.26 6.80
C CYS A 60 -14.22 1.40 7.61
N MET A 61 -13.08 1.95 8.01
CA MET A 61 -12.08 1.20 8.77
C MET A 61 -12.58 0.92 10.18
N VAL A 62 -12.48 -0.33 10.61
CA VAL A 62 -12.85 -0.78 11.96
C VAL A 62 -11.63 -1.15 12.81
N THR A 63 -10.45 -1.24 12.19
CA THR A 63 -9.15 -1.45 12.86
C THR A 63 -8.04 -0.67 12.15
N VAL A 64 -6.89 -0.57 12.82
CA VAL A 64 -5.61 -0.13 12.25
C VAL A 64 -4.54 -1.18 12.52
N ASN A 65 -3.46 -1.19 11.74
CA ASN A 65 -2.33 -2.08 12.04
C ASN A 65 -1.58 -1.66 13.32
N ALA A 66 -1.46 -0.35 13.56
CA ALA A 66 -0.88 0.27 14.75
C ALA A 66 -1.50 1.64 14.96
N THR A 67 -1.61 2.09 16.20
CA THR A 67 -2.07 3.46 16.51
C THR A 67 -1.14 4.48 15.87
N PRO A 68 -1.64 5.40 15.04
CA PRO A 68 -0.80 6.43 14.44
C PRO A 68 -0.16 7.32 15.48
N SER A 69 1.11 7.70 15.28
CA SER A 69 1.80 8.65 16.14
C SER A 69 1.19 10.06 16.05
N GLU A 70 1.48 10.93 17.00
CA GLU A 70 1.00 12.32 17.00
C GLU A 70 1.39 13.07 15.72
N SER A 71 2.60 12.84 15.20
CA SER A 71 3.08 13.44 13.95
C SER A 71 2.31 12.91 12.73
N GLN A 72 1.95 11.64 12.71
CA GLN A 72 1.13 11.05 11.64
C GLN A 72 -0.31 11.56 11.68
N MET A 73 -0.88 11.76 12.89
CA MET A 73 -2.24 12.26 13.04
C MET A 73 -2.45 13.68 12.50
N ALA A 74 -1.37 14.45 12.27
CA ALA A 74 -1.46 15.74 11.58
C ALA A 74 -1.95 15.60 10.13
N PHE A 75 -1.81 14.42 9.53
CA PHE A 75 -2.14 14.13 8.12
C PHE A 75 -3.22 13.06 7.95
N LEU A 76 -3.64 12.40 9.02
CA LEU A 76 -4.60 11.30 8.98
C LEU A 76 -5.97 11.72 9.54
N PRO A 77 -7.06 11.09 9.08
CA PRO A 77 -8.38 11.29 9.64
C PRO A 77 -8.45 10.95 11.13
N ALA A 78 -9.10 11.84 11.91
CA ALA A 78 -9.08 11.77 13.38
C ALA A 78 -9.66 10.46 13.97
N ASN A 79 -10.60 9.80 13.26
CA ASN A 79 -11.20 8.56 13.71
C ASN A 79 -10.18 7.41 13.85
N LEU A 80 -9.08 7.43 13.10
CA LEU A 80 -8.08 6.35 13.11
C LEU A 80 -7.37 6.22 14.46
N ALA A 81 -7.22 7.32 15.22
CA ALA A 81 -6.56 7.31 16.52
C ALA A 81 -7.29 6.47 17.58
N SER A 82 -8.58 6.21 17.39
CA SER A 82 -9.43 5.47 18.35
C SER A 82 -9.74 4.04 17.94
N LEU A 83 -9.27 3.61 16.75
CA LEU A 83 -9.51 2.26 16.29
C LEU A 83 -8.60 1.24 16.99
N PRO A 84 -9.09 0.01 17.23
CA PRO A 84 -8.27 -1.04 17.83
C PRO A 84 -7.13 -1.46 16.90
N GLU A 85 -5.98 -1.79 17.50
CA GLU A 85 -4.80 -2.27 16.78
C GLU A 85 -4.89 -3.77 16.53
N THR A 86 -4.73 -4.19 15.27
CA THR A 86 -4.67 -5.59 14.88
C THR A 86 -3.27 -6.12 14.60
N GLY A 87 -2.27 -5.24 14.51
CA GLY A 87 -0.93 -5.62 14.07
C GLY A 87 -0.86 -5.79 12.56
N GLN A 88 0.04 -6.66 12.10
CA GLN A 88 0.25 -6.88 10.66
C GLN A 88 0.45 -8.36 10.33
N MET A 89 0.00 -8.75 9.13
CA MET A 89 0.00 -10.13 8.67
C MET A 89 1.39 -10.63 8.30
N TYR A 90 2.26 -9.76 7.77
CA TYR A 90 3.55 -10.12 7.18
C TYR A 90 4.73 -9.37 7.75
N GLY A 91 5.93 -9.86 7.36
CA GLY A 91 7.21 -9.21 7.65
C GLY A 91 7.84 -9.68 8.96
N SER A 92 9.00 -9.10 9.28
CA SER A 92 9.76 -9.45 10.49
C SER A 92 9.04 -9.08 11.80
N LYS A 93 8.00 -8.26 11.71
CA LYS A 93 7.16 -7.81 12.82
C LYS A 93 5.71 -8.33 12.71
N ALA A 94 5.50 -9.44 11.97
CA ALA A 94 4.19 -10.06 11.89
C ALA A 94 3.68 -10.42 13.28
N ASN A 95 2.51 -9.87 13.63
CA ASN A 95 1.93 -9.98 14.98
C ASN A 95 0.41 -9.82 14.94
N LEU A 96 -0.23 -10.32 13.88
CA LEU A 96 -1.68 -10.19 13.71
C LEU A 96 -2.45 -10.74 14.90
N ASN A 97 -3.24 -9.89 15.54
CA ASN A 97 -4.10 -10.24 16.66
C ASN A 97 -5.50 -10.61 16.16
N LEU A 98 -5.75 -11.90 16.02
CA LEU A 98 -7.02 -12.44 15.52
C LEU A 98 -8.19 -12.16 16.46
N GLU A 99 -7.98 -12.12 17.78
CA GLU A 99 -9.03 -11.82 18.75
C GLU A 99 -9.53 -10.38 18.56
N THR A 100 -8.63 -9.41 18.46
CA THR A 100 -8.97 -8.02 18.20
C THR A 100 -9.65 -7.86 16.82
N LEU A 101 -9.14 -8.55 15.80
CA LEU A 101 -9.72 -8.52 14.46
C LEU A 101 -11.18 -9.02 14.47
N LEU A 102 -11.43 -10.19 15.07
CA LEU A 102 -12.76 -10.76 15.16
C LEU A 102 -13.72 -9.90 16.01
N ALA A 103 -13.22 -9.33 17.12
CA ALA A 103 -14.01 -8.45 17.98
C ALA A 103 -14.41 -7.14 17.27
N ALA A 104 -13.62 -6.68 16.30
CA ALA A 104 -13.94 -5.51 15.48
C ALA A 104 -14.98 -5.81 14.41
N ASP A 105 -15.30 -7.09 14.15
CA ASP A 105 -16.33 -7.55 13.22
C ASP A 105 -16.25 -6.88 11.82
N PRO A 106 -15.13 -6.99 11.09
CA PRO A 106 -15.04 -6.50 9.72
C PRO A 106 -15.81 -7.42 8.76
N GLN A 107 -16.34 -6.84 7.69
CA GLN A 107 -16.96 -7.59 6.60
C GLN A 107 -15.93 -8.22 5.65
N VAL A 108 -14.74 -7.62 5.59
CA VAL A 108 -13.63 -8.08 4.76
C VAL A 108 -12.30 -7.60 5.34
N VAL A 109 -11.28 -8.44 5.25
CA VAL A 109 -9.88 -8.06 5.46
C VAL A 109 -9.27 -7.77 4.10
N ILE A 110 -8.69 -6.58 3.93
CA ILE A 110 -8.10 -6.16 2.67
C ILE A 110 -6.59 -6.10 2.82
N ASP A 111 -5.90 -6.96 2.06
CA ASP A 111 -4.45 -6.93 1.92
C ASP A 111 -4.06 -6.13 0.68
N LEU A 112 -3.10 -5.22 0.84
CA LEU A 112 -2.64 -4.30 -0.19
C LEU A 112 -1.11 -4.24 -0.19
N GLY A 113 -0.52 -4.33 -1.36
CA GLY A 113 0.93 -4.24 -1.55
C GLY A 113 1.41 -5.04 -2.74
N ASP A 114 2.65 -5.55 -2.65
CA ASP A 114 3.26 -6.31 -3.73
C ASP A 114 2.87 -7.77 -3.70
N LYS A 115 2.68 -8.35 -4.88
CA LYS A 115 2.42 -9.77 -5.04
C LYS A 115 3.65 -10.61 -4.66
N LYS A 116 3.48 -11.59 -3.76
CA LYS A 116 4.53 -12.50 -3.28
C LYS A 116 4.14 -13.95 -3.55
N GLY A 117 5.13 -14.84 -3.71
CA GLY A 117 4.91 -16.20 -4.22
C GLY A 117 3.89 -17.05 -3.45
N ASP A 118 3.90 -17.01 -2.12
CA ASP A 118 3.12 -17.95 -1.29
C ASP A 118 1.84 -17.35 -0.69
N MET A 119 1.39 -16.20 -1.19
CA MET A 119 0.26 -15.45 -0.59
C MET A 119 -1.06 -16.19 -0.69
N THR A 120 -1.33 -16.88 -1.80
CA THR A 120 -2.62 -17.54 -2.04
C THR A 120 -2.96 -18.55 -0.94
N GLU A 121 -2.01 -19.43 -0.59
CA GLU A 121 -2.23 -20.44 0.45
C GLU A 121 -2.41 -19.79 1.82
N TYR A 122 -1.60 -18.77 2.14
CA TYR A 122 -1.69 -18.06 3.40
C TYR A 122 -3.04 -17.33 3.57
N LEU A 123 -3.49 -16.60 2.55
CA LEU A 123 -4.77 -15.87 2.62
C LEU A 123 -5.98 -16.81 2.69
N ASN A 124 -5.95 -17.93 1.97
CA ASN A 124 -6.99 -18.94 2.07
C ASN A 124 -7.04 -19.55 3.47
N ALA A 125 -5.88 -19.93 4.03
CA ALA A 125 -5.81 -20.48 5.37
C ALA A 125 -6.30 -19.49 6.44
N LEU A 126 -5.95 -18.21 6.30
CA LEU A 126 -6.43 -17.16 7.20
C LEU A 126 -7.94 -16.98 7.08
N GLN A 127 -8.48 -16.89 5.87
CA GLN A 127 -9.91 -16.77 5.61
C GLN A 127 -10.68 -17.94 6.24
N ASP A 128 -10.21 -19.18 6.06
CA ASP A 128 -10.81 -20.37 6.67
C ASP A 128 -10.76 -20.33 8.20
N GLN A 129 -9.67 -19.79 8.76
CA GLN A 129 -9.49 -19.69 10.21
C GLN A 129 -10.41 -18.67 10.86
N ILE A 130 -10.58 -17.50 10.23
CA ILE A 130 -11.36 -16.40 10.82
C ILE A 130 -12.82 -16.36 10.36
N GLY A 131 -13.18 -17.07 9.29
CA GLY A 131 -14.53 -17.06 8.71
C GLY A 131 -14.96 -15.72 8.11
N ILE A 132 -14.00 -14.82 7.83
CA ILE A 132 -14.21 -13.52 7.21
C ILE A 132 -13.47 -13.52 5.87
N PRO A 133 -14.08 -13.01 4.79
CA PRO A 133 -13.39 -12.87 3.50
C PRO A 133 -12.08 -12.12 3.62
N VAL A 134 -11.03 -12.63 2.95
CA VAL A 134 -9.71 -11.99 2.88
C VAL A 134 -9.33 -11.84 1.41
N ILE A 135 -9.17 -10.61 0.94
CA ILE A 135 -8.81 -10.30 -0.44
C ILE A 135 -7.43 -9.66 -0.53
N PHE A 136 -6.78 -9.84 -1.67
CA PHE A 136 -5.54 -9.15 -2.02
C PHE A 136 -5.75 -8.26 -3.24
N ILE A 137 -5.30 -7.02 -3.14
CA ILE A 137 -5.25 -6.09 -4.26
C ILE A 137 -3.80 -5.63 -4.43
N GLU A 138 -3.22 -5.90 -5.60
CA GLU A 138 -1.87 -5.47 -5.92
C GLU A 138 -1.80 -3.95 -5.98
N ALA A 139 -0.87 -3.36 -5.21
CA ALA A 139 -0.79 -1.92 -4.98
C ALA A 139 0.67 -1.46 -4.85
N ASP A 140 1.54 -1.96 -5.71
CA ASP A 140 2.85 -1.35 -5.94
C ASP A 140 2.70 -0.04 -6.75
N LEU A 141 3.79 0.66 -7.02
CA LEU A 141 3.72 1.94 -7.75
C LEU A 141 3.11 1.82 -9.16
N ALA A 142 3.28 0.68 -9.82
CA ALA A 142 2.73 0.46 -11.16
C ALA A 142 1.22 0.16 -11.13
N HIS A 143 0.73 -0.47 -10.07
CA HIS A 143 -0.66 -0.92 -9.93
C HIS A 143 -1.51 -0.03 -9.02
N MET A 144 -0.92 0.99 -8.37
CA MET A 144 -1.59 1.84 -7.37
C MET A 144 -2.86 2.53 -7.90
N ALA A 145 -2.83 3.04 -9.14
CA ALA A 145 -4.01 3.68 -9.73
C ALA A 145 -5.15 2.68 -9.92
N GLU A 146 -4.83 1.48 -10.40
CA GLU A 146 -5.82 0.41 -10.55
C GLU A 146 -6.35 -0.08 -9.20
N ALA A 147 -5.48 -0.20 -8.19
CA ALA A 147 -5.89 -0.53 -6.83
C ALA A 147 -6.93 0.45 -6.29
N PHE A 148 -6.75 1.76 -6.50
CA PHE A 148 -7.76 2.75 -6.11
C PHE A 148 -9.06 2.62 -6.89
N ARG A 149 -9.03 2.30 -8.19
CA ARG A 149 -10.25 2.02 -8.98
C ARG A 149 -10.98 0.77 -8.47
N MET A 150 -10.24 -0.31 -8.22
CA MET A 150 -10.80 -1.55 -7.67
C MET A 150 -11.46 -1.30 -6.31
N LEU A 151 -10.77 -0.63 -5.40
CA LEU A 151 -11.32 -0.26 -4.08
C LEU A 151 -12.53 0.66 -4.20
N GLY A 152 -12.49 1.65 -5.10
CA GLY A 152 -13.60 2.56 -5.34
C GLY A 152 -14.87 1.87 -5.81
N ASN A 153 -14.71 0.84 -6.65
CA ASN A 153 -15.84 0.04 -7.15
C ASN A 153 -16.32 -0.99 -6.11
N LEU A 154 -15.42 -1.46 -5.24
CA LEU A 154 -15.72 -2.46 -4.23
C LEU A 154 -16.43 -1.86 -3.01
N LEU A 155 -15.98 -0.70 -2.55
CA LEU A 155 -16.46 -0.08 -1.31
C LEU A 155 -17.67 0.82 -1.58
N SER A 156 -18.74 0.64 -0.81
CA SER A 156 -20.01 1.35 -1.01
C SER A 156 -19.82 2.87 -1.00
N GLY A 157 -20.25 3.52 -2.09
CA GLY A 157 -20.18 4.97 -2.25
C GLY A 157 -18.79 5.57 -2.42
N LYS A 158 -17.78 4.77 -2.83
CA LYS A 158 -16.38 5.21 -2.98
C LYS A 158 -15.90 5.32 -4.42
N THR A 159 -16.73 5.07 -5.42
CA THR A 159 -16.35 5.10 -6.84
C THR A 159 -15.68 6.42 -7.23
N ASP A 160 -16.29 7.55 -6.90
CA ASP A 160 -15.75 8.87 -7.25
C ASP A 160 -14.41 9.13 -6.54
N ARG A 161 -14.29 8.74 -5.26
CA ARG A 161 -13.05 8.91 -4.50
C ARG A 161 -11.95 8.00 -5.01
N GLY A 162 -12.26 6.76 -5.37
CA GLY A 162 -11.33 5.83 -6.00
C GLY A 162 -10.79 6.37 -7.31
N GLN A 163 -11.66 6.94 -8.15
CA GLN A 163 -11.26 7.55 -9.41
C GLN A 163 -10.40 8.81 -9.20
N GLU A 164 -10.75 9.68 -8.24
CA GLU A 164 -9.95 10.87 -7.90
C GLU A 164 -8.52 10.52 -7.51
N LEU A 165 -8.36 9.50 -6.65
CA LEU A 165 -7.06 9.03 -6.20
C LEU A 165 -6.28 8.36 -7.33
N ALA A 166 -6.94 7.55 -8.15
CA ALA A 166 -6.34 6.94 -9.33
C ALA A 166 -5.82 8.00 -10.30
N ASP A 167 -6.61 9.02 -10.60
CA ASP A 167 -6.21 10.13 -11.47
C ASP A 167 -5.03 10.93 -10.90
N LEU A 168 -4.94 11.06 -9.57
CA LEU A 168 -3.78 11.69 -8.91
C LEU A 168 -2.52 10.85 -9.13
N VAL A 169 -2.60 9.54 -8.95
CA VAL A 169 -1.48 8.61 -9.19
C VAL A 169 -1.06 8.67 -10.65
N ASP A 170 -2.00 8.52 -11.59
CA ASP A 170 -1.71 8.54 -13.04
C ASP A 170 -1.03 9.85 -13.47
N ARG A 171 -1.52 11.00 -13.00
CA ARG A 171 -0.88 12.30 -13.31
C ARG A 171 0.52 12.39 -12.74
N THR A 172 0.74 11.90 -11.51
CA THR A 172 2.03 12.00 -10.84
C THR A 172 3.06 11.09 -11.50
N THR A 173 2.68 9.85 -11.80
CA THR A 173 3.57 8.88 -12.47
C THR A 173 3.87 9.28 -13.90
N THR A 174 2.89 9.80 -14.65
CA THR A 174 3.09 10.36 -15.99
C THR A 174 4.08 11.54 -15.96
N MET A 175 3.88 12.48 -15.04
CA MET A 175 4.79 13.63 -14.88
C MET A 175 6.22 13.19 -14.53
N ALA A 176 6.37 12.18 -13.65
CA ALA A 176 7.66 11.63 -13.30
C ALA A 176 8.34 10.99 -14.53
N ALA A 177 7.61 10.18 -15.29
CA ALA A 177 8.10 9.53 -16.50
C ALA A 177 8.51 10.55 -17.58
N GLU A 178 7.69 11.60 -17.82
CA GLU A 178 7.99 12.67 -18.77
C GLU A 178 9.23 13.49 -18.37
N ASN A 179 9.44 13.68 -17.08
CA ASN A 179 10.62 14.40 -16.59
C ASN A 179 11.86 13.51 -16.60
N SER A 180 11.75 12.26 -16.20
CA SER A 180 12.82 11.26 -16.26
C SER A 180 13.33 11.06 -17.70
N ALA A 181 12.43 11.05 -18.69
CA ALA A 181 12.81 10.93 -20.11
C ALA A 181 13.67 12.10 -20.64
N LYS A 182 13.75 13.22 -19.92
CA LYS A 182 14.60 14.38 -20.28
C LYS A 182 16.01 14.28 -19.72
N ILE A 183 16.26 13.34 -18.81
CA ILE A 183 17.55 13.12 -18.16
C ILE A 183 18.44 12.35 -19.11
N THR A 184 19.54 12.99 -19.55
CA THR A 184 20.58 12.33 -20.34
C THR A 184 21.60 11.64 -19.43
N ASP A 185 22.43 10.75 -19.98
CA ASP A 185 23.39 9.98 -19.17
C ASP A 185 24.37 10.85 -18.39
N ASP A 186 24.76 12.01 -18.95
CA ASP A 186 25.62 12.99 -18.30
C ASP A 186 24.94 13.81 -17.20
N MET A 187 23.61 13.81 -17.16
CA MET A 187 22.79 14.46 -16.12
C MET A 187 22.37 13.47 -15.03
N ARG A 188 22.54 12.17 -15.26
CA ARG A 188 22.04 11.12 -14.36
C ARG A 188 22.85 11.11 -13.07
N LEU A 189 22.15 11.33 -11.96
CA LEU A 189 22.74 11.22 -10.63
C LEU A 189 22.65 9.78 -10.13
N ARG A 190 23.65 9.38 -9.37
CA ARG A 190 23.67 8.12 -8.62
C ARG A 190 23.35 8.43 -7.16
N ALA A 191 22.24 7.89 -6.66
CA ALA A 191 21.81 8.14 -5.30
C ALA A 191 21.80 6.86 -4.45
N MET A 192 21.96 7.07 -3.16
CA MET A 192 21.76 6.05 -2.13
C MET A 192 20.69 6.53 -1.16
N TYR A 193 19.76 5.65 -0.78
CA TYR A 193 18.82 5.90 0.30
C TYR A 193 19.28 5.15 1.55
N THR A 194 19.50 5.85 2.66
CA THR A 194 20.03 5.27 3.89
C THR A 194 18.97 5.11 4.97
N THR A 195 19.12 4.02 5.72
CA THR A 195 18.31 3.66 6.88
C THR A 195 19.22 3.18 8.02
N GLY A 196 18.63 2.91 9.19
CA GLY A 196 19.39 2.45 10.37
C GLY A 196 20.08 3.61 11.09
N GLU A 197 20.44 3.41 12.35
CA GLU A 197 21.04 4.45 13.20
C GLU A 197 22.44 4.87 12.76
N ASP A 198 23.15 3.97 12.08
CA ASP A 198 24.52 4.15 11.56
C ASP A 198 24.55 4.59 10.07
N GLY A 199 23.38 4.73 9.43
CA GLY A 199 23.26 5.07 8.02
C GLY A 199 23.72 3.97 7.05
N LEU A 200 24.06 2.77 7.52
CA LEU A 200 24.56 1.66 6.69
C LEU A 200 23.46 0.70 6.25
N GLY A 201 22.23 0.87 6.70
CA GLY A 201 21.06 0.28 6.08
C GLY A 201 20.74 0.98 4.77
N THR A 202 20.34 0.25 3.71
CA THR A 202 20.03 0.85 2.42
C THR A 202 19.03 0.03 1.61
N ASN A 203 18.26 0.70 0.80
CA ASN A 203 17.36 0.08 -0.18
C ASN A 203 18.10 -0.03 -1.53
N ALA A 204 18.60 -1.22 -1.82
CA ALA A 204 19.36 -1.49 -3.04
C ALA A 204 18.50 -1.43 -4.30
N ALA A 205 19.13 -1.28 -5.45
CA ALA A 205 18.49 -1.36 -6.76
C ALA A 205 17.68 -2.65 -6.91
N GLY A 206 16.47 -2.55 -7.42
CA GLY A 206 15.51 -3.65 -7.52
C GLY A 206 14.71 -3.94 -6.26
N SER A 207 14.95 -3.22 -5.13
CA SER A 207 14.06 -3.30 -3.97
C SER A 207 12.78 -2.47 -4.21
N ILE A 208 11.70 -2.87 -3.56
CA ILE A 208 10.41 -2.19 -3.64
C ILE A 208 10.53 -0.71 -3.24
N GLN A 209 11.28 -0.43 -2.17
CA GLN A 209 11.46 0.91 -1.65
C GLN A 209 12.31 1.81 -2.59
N ALA A 210 13.13 1.19 -3.46
CA ALA A 210 13.96 1.92 -4.41
C ALA A 210 13.22 2.30 -5.71
N GLN A 211 12.04 1.77 -5.96
CA GLN A 211 11.25 2.05 -7.19
C GLN A 211 11.04 3.55 -7.46
N VAL A 212 10.98 4.37 -6.40
CA VAL A 212 10.84 5.82 -6.54
C VAL A 212 12.06 6.45 -7.20
N LEU A 213 13.28 5.98 -6.91
CA LEU A 213 14.50 6.47 -7.56
C LEU A 213 14.48 6.17 -9.06
N ASP A 214 14.09 4.95 -9.43
CA ASP A 214 13.96 4.56 -10.84
C ASP A 214 12.92 5.41 -11.56
N MET A 215 11.77 5.66 -10.93
CA MET A 215 10.68 6.46 -11.49
C MET A 215 11.11 7.90 -11.79
N VAL A 216 11.93 8.51 -10.96
CA VAL A 216 12.41 9.89 -11.17
C VAL A 216 13.69 9.95 -11.99
N GLY A 217 14.16 8.82 -12.53
CA GLY A 217 15.32 8.75 -13.41
C GLY A 217 16.68 8.87 -12.72
N VAL A 218 16.72 8.59 -11.41
CA VAL A 218 17.94 8.53 -10.61
C VAL A 218 18.46 7.09 -10.59
N GLU A 219 19.75 6.90 -10.81
CA GLU A 219 20.37 5.60 -10.68
C GLU A 219 20.59 5.25 -9.19
N ASN A 220 20.12 4.09 -8.75
CA ASN A 220 20.45 3.62 -7.42
C ASN A 220 21.92 3.17 -7.40
N ALA A 221 22.75 3.85 -6.61
CA ALA A 221 24.17 3.54 -6.51
C ALA A 221 24.45 2.16 -5.87
N VAL A 222 23.51 1.66 -5.07
CA VAL A 222 23.66 0.41 -4.33
C VAL A 222 23.15 -0.76 -5.15
N VAL A 223 24.06 -1.55 -5.71
CA VAL A 223 23.77 -2.77 -6.45
C VAL A 223 24.36 -3.96 -5.68
N VAL A 224 23.52 -4.91 -5.28
CA VAL A 224 23.89 -6.11 -4.54
C VAL A 224 23.29 -7.36 -5.21
N GLU A 225 23.88 -8.53 -4.95
CA GLU A 225 23.39 -9.79 -5.50
C GLU A 225 22.06 -10.21 -4.84
N ASP A 226 21.96 -10.08 -3.50
CA ASP A 226 20.80 -10.47 -2.72
C ASP A 226 20.04 -9.22 -2.25
N VAL A 227 19.02 -8.82 -2.99
CA VAL A 227 18.21 -7.65 -2.67
C VAL A 227 17.23 -7.96 -1.55
N SER A 228 17.30 -7.19 -0.46
CA SER A 228 16.38 -7.30 0.67
C SER A 228 15.16 -6.38 0.48
N ASN A 229 13.96 -6.97 0.52
CA ASN A 229 12.69 -6.24 0.58
C ASN A 229 12.13 -6.14 2.02
N LYS A 230 12.98 -6.34 3.03
CA LYS A 230 12.64 -6.12 4.44
C LYS A 230 12.71 -4.63 4.77
N GLY A 231 11.96 -4.17 5.75
CA GLY A 231 11.82 -2.75 6.09
C GLY A 231 13.11 -1.97 6.38
N GLY A 232 14.23 -2.63 6.71
CA GLY A 232 15.54 -2.00 6.85
C GLY A 232 16.42 -2.08 5.60
N GLY A 233 15.96 -2.77 4.55
CA GLY A 233 16.74 -3.00 3.33
C GLY A 233 17.92 -3.94 3.54
N ASN A 234 18.99 -3.69 2.78
CA ASN A 234 20.30 -4.36 2.93
C ASN A 234 21.16 -3.60 3.94
N VAL A 235 22.03 -4.31 4.65
CA VAL A 235 23.08 -3.68 5.48
C VAL A 235 24.40 -3.79 4.72
N ILE A 236 25.09 -2.66 4.55
CA ILE A 236 26.37 -2.57 3.85
C ILE A 236 27.50 -2.18 4.83
N SER A 237 28.73 -2.43 4.44
CA SER A 237 29.91 -1.93 5.15
C SER A 237 30.32 -0.55 4.63
N LEU A 238 31.13 0.19 5.40
CA LEU A 238 31.75 1.44 4.94
C LEU A 238 32.61 1.23 3.69
N GLU A 239 33.30 0.09 3.57
CA GLU A 239 34.08 -0.23 2.37
C GLU A 239 33.18 -0.37 1.13
N GLN A 240 32.03 -1.03 1.27
CA GLN A 240 31.04 -1.11 0.19
C GLN A 240 30.47 0.26 -0.16
N LEU A 241 30.18 1.09 0.85
CA LEU A 241 29.70 2.44 0.66
C LEU A 241 30.70 3.29 -0.15
N TYR A 242 32.01 3.21 0.14
CA TYR A 242 33.03 3.89 -0.66
C TYR A 242 33.13 3.37 -2.09
N ASN A 243 32.90 2.08 -2.31
CA ASN A 243 32.90 1.49 -3.65
C ASN A 243 31.65 1.90 -4.45
N PHE A 244 30.52 2.10 -3.80
CA PHE A 244 29.32 2.61 -4.45
C PHE A 244 29.44 4.08 -4.81
N ASP A 245 30.13 4.90 -4.00
CA ASP A 245 30.43 6.31 -4.22
C ASP A 245 29.22 7.10 -4.80
N PRO A 246 28.14 7.27 -4.04
CA PRO A 246 26.96 7.96 -4.53
C PRO A 246 27.21 9.45 -4.68
N ASP A 247 26.59 10.09 -5.69
CA ASP A 247 26.59 11.54 -5.86
C ASP A 247 25.68 12.24 -4.82
N VAL A 248 24.60 11.55 -4.40
CA VAL A 248 23.60 12.05 -3.45
C VAL A 248 23.23 10.96 -2.45
N ILE A 249 23.10 11.33 -1.19
CA ILE A 249 22.64 10.45 -0.12
C ILE A 249 21.34 11.01 0.46
N LEU A 250 20.29 10.18 0.42
CA LEU A 250 18.98 10.47 0.99
C LEU A 250 18.86 9.80 2.34
N PHE A 251 18.73 10.55 3.39
CA PHE A 251 18.59 10.02 4.76
C PHE A 251 17.13 9.82 5.11
N ALA A 252 16.77 8.63 5.59
CA ALA A 252 15.41 8.31 6.03
C ALA A 252 14.97 9.15 7.25
N ASP A 253 15.91 9.57 8.06
CA ASP A 253 15.70 10.36 9.27
C ASP A 253 16.83 11.39 9.46
N GLY A 254 16.48 12.60 9.91
CA GLY A 254 17.45 13.66 10.15
C GLY A 254 18.50 13.32 11.20
N SER A 255 18.17 12.47 12.18
CA SER A 255 19.12 12.01 13.21
C SER A 255 20.26 11.17 12.62
N ILE A 256 20.01 10.44 11.54
CA ILE A 256 21.06 9.69 10.82
C ILE A 256 22.03 10.69 10.20
N TYR A 257 21.53 11.72 9.54
CA TYR A 257 22.35 12.77 8.94
C TYR A 257 23.29 13.41 9.97
N ASP A 258 22.77 13.81 11.13
CA ASP A 258 23.55 14.41 12.20
C ASP A 258 24.64 13.45 12.73
N THR A 259 24.30 12.16 12.85
CA THR A 259 25.26 11.14 13.32
C THR A 259 26.41 10.93 12.32
N VAL A 260 26.12 10.79 11.03
CA VAL A 260 27.13 10.44 10.03
C VAL A 260 27.96 11.63 9.56
N THR A 261 27.41 12.84 9.59
CA THR A 261 28.18 14.05 9.17
C THR A 261 29.28 14.41 10.15
N ASP A 262 29.17 14.03 11.42
CA ASP A 262 30.22 14.18 12.43
C ASP A 262 31.26 13.06 12.40
N ASP A 263 31.02 11.98 11.64
CA ASP A 263 31.94 10.85 11.49
C ASP A 263 32.97 11.11 10.39
N SER A 264 34.26 11.08 10.76
CA SER A 264 35.38 11.28 9.83
C SER A 264 35.43 10.25 8.69
N ALA A 265 34.86 9.05 8.88
CA ALA A 265 34.76 8.03 7.84
C ALA A 265 33.80 8.50 6.73
N TRP A 266 32.62 9.00 7.10
CA TRP A 266 31.65 9.49 6.12
C TRP A 266 32.10 10.75 5.38
N SER A 267 32.90 11.61 6.01
CA SER A 267 33.40 12.86 5.41
C SER A 267 34.28 12.67 4.16
N GLN A 268 34.75 11.43 3.90
CA GLN A 268 35.52 11.08 2.70
C GLN A 268 34.64 10.93 1.46
N LEU A 269 33.32 10.74 1.61
CA LEU A 269 32.40 10.68 0.49
C LEU A 269 32.15 12.06 -0.12
N ALA A 270 32.17 12.15 -1.44
CA ALA A 270 31.92 13.38 -2.15
C ALA A 270 30.54 13.97 -1.82
N ALA A 271 29.50 13.12 -1.70
CA ALA A 271 28.17 13.53 -1.32
C ALA A 271 28.14 14.26 0.04
N ILE A 272 28.84 13.74 1.06
CA ILE A 272 28.92 14.36 2.40
C ILE A 272 29.74 15.64 2.37
N SER A 273 30.93 15.61 1.74
CA SER A 273 31.83 16.78 1.70
C SER A 273 31.28 17.97 0.91
N THR A 274 30.36 17.71 -0.03
CA THR A 274 29.67 18.76 -0.84
C THR A 274 28.29 19.09 -0.30
N GLY A 275 27.78 18.42 0.71
CA GLY A 275 26.46 18.62 1.31
C GLY A 275 25.31 18.16 0.41
N LYS A 276 25.47 17.02 -0.26
CA LYS A 276 24.47 16.46 -1.19
C LYS A 276 23.91 15.10 -0.74
#